data_ec3295f52f81d796d6f2fb3d85d0c689
#
_entry.id   ec3295f52f81d796d6f2fb3d85d0c689
#
_cell.length_a   1.000
_cell.length_b   1.000
_cell.length_c   1.000
_cell.angle_alpha   90.00
_cell.angle_beta   90.00
_cell.angle_gamma   90.00
#
_symmetry.space_group_name_H-M   'P 1'
#
loop_
_entity.id
_entity.type
_entity.pdbx_description
1 polymer ?
#
loop_
_entity_poly.entity_id
_entity_poly.type
_entity_poly.pdbx_seq_one_letter_code
_entity_poly.pdbx_strand_id
1 'polypeptide(L)'
;MIALSVNLNKIALIRNSRDTTNPNIPQHAQMCIDAGANGITVHPRPDQRHIRVADCFDLASMLHVEFNIEGNPMTGPRKTERSDVEDYPGFMALVKEIRPTQCTLVPDGDGQLTSDHGFDLKQDGEQVARLVQELQSLGIRTSLFMDPDPQQLPL
;
A
#
# COMPACT_ATOMS: atom_id res chain seq x y z
N MET A 1 -19.40 -11.60 9.50
CA MET A 1 -18.06 -12.11 9.92
C MET A 1 -17.07 -11.01 9.58
N ILE A 2 -16.12 -10.71 10.46
CA ILE A 2 -15.07 -9.69 10.21
C ILE A 2 -13.92 -10.40 9.50
N ALA A 3 -13.46 -9.84 8.36
CA ALA A 3 -12.29 -10.32 7.64
C ALA A 3 -11.03 -9.67 8.23
N LEU A 4 -9.96 -10.46 8.39
CA LEU A 4 -8.66 -9.99 8.88
C LEU A 4 -7.68 -9.87 7.71
N SER A 5 -7.17 -8.67 7.46
CA SER A 5 -6.02 -8.43 6.57
C SER A 5 -4.77 -8.14 7.41
N VAL A 6 -3.67 -8.82 7.13
CA VAL A 6 -2.42 -8.72 7.89
C VAL A 6 -1.42 -7.82 7.15
N ASN A 7 -0.92 -6.79 7.84
CA ASN A 7 0.07 -5.87 7.29
C ASN A 7 1.49 -6.42 7.47
N LEU A 8 2.27 -6.49 6.38
CA LEU A 8 3.63 -7.05 6.36
C LEU A 8 4.75 -5.99 6.41
N ASN A 9 4.44 -4.70 6.58
CA ASN A 9 5.45 -3.64 6.56
C ASN A 9 6.57 -3.86 7.59
N LYS A 10 6.22 -4.33 8.80
CA LYS A 10 7.22 -4.56 9.86
C LYS A 10 8.14 -5.73 9.57
N ILE A 11 7.63 -6.78 8.93
CA ILE A 11 8.44 -7.92 8.46
C ILE A 11 9.47 -7.44 7.43
N ALA A 12 9.03 -6.64 6.47
CA ALA A 12 9.92 -6.06 5.45
C ALA A 12 10.95 -5.10 6.06
N LEU A 13 10.58 -4.32 7.08
CA LEU A 13 11.51 -3.46 7.80
C LEU A 13 12.63 -4.26 8.49
N ILE A 14 12.29 -5.39 9.12
CA ILE A 14 13.28 -6.29 9.74
C ILE A 14 14.23 -6.85 8.68
N ARG A 15 13.73 -7.31 7.52
CA ARG A 15 14.54 -7.76 6.41
C ARG A 15 15.53 -6.68 5.96
N ASN A 16 15.03 -5.47 5.76
CA ASN A 16 15.83 -4.35 5.24
C ASN A 16 16.87 -3.84 6.26
N SER A 17 16.66 -4.09 7.56
CA SER A 17 17.61 -3.64 8.61
C SER A 17 19.00 -4.27 8.51
N ARG A 18 19.14 -5.35 7.74
CA ARG A 18 20.40 -6.09 7.54
C ARG A 18 20.70 -6.38 6.08
N ASP A 19 19.94 -5.80 5.14
CA ASP A 19 20.06 -6.04 3.70
C ASP A 19 20.13 -7.54 3.32
N THR A 20 19.28 -8.33 3.95
CA THR A 20 19.17 -9.77 3.71
C THR A 20 17.92 -10.10 2.92
N THR A 21 17.76 -11.36 2.52
CA THR A 21 16.53 -11.90 1.94
C THR A 21 15.56 -12.45 3.01
N ASN A 22 15.98 -12.43 4.28
CA ASN A 22 15.20 -12.93 5.42
C ASN A 22 14.91 -11.79 6.43
N PRO A 23 13.67 -11.77 6.97
CA PRO A 23 12.53 -12.66 6.68
C PRO A 23 12.00 -12.52 5.25
N ASN A 24 11.64 -13.63 4.63
CA ASN A 24 11.09 -13.66 3.26
C ASN A 24 9.61 -13.23 3.26
N ILE A 25 9.25 -12.22 2.47
CA ILE A 25 7.91 -11.62 2.50
C ILE A 25 6.82 -12.58 1.97
N PRO A 26 6.98 -13.24 0.81
CA PRO A 26 6.05 -14.26 0.34
C PRO A 26 5.79 -15.38 1.35
N GLN A 27 6.84 -15.90 1.99
CA GLN A 27 6.69 -16.94 3.01
C GLN A 27 5.89 -16.47 4.22
N HIS A 28 6.12 -15.25 4.68
CA HIS A 28 5.35 -14.67 5.80
C HIS A 28 3.89 -14.40 5.41
N ALA A 29 3.62 -13.97 4.18
CA ALA A 29 2.26 -13.87 3.66
C ALA A 29 1.56 -15.23 3.72
N GLN A 30 2.21 -16.30 3.25
CA GLN A 30 1.65 -17.64 3.30
C GLN A 30 1.39 -18.11 4.74
N MET A 31 2.33 -17.88 5.67
CA MET A 31 2.13 -18.22 7.09
C MET A 31 0.91 -17.49 7.68
N CYS A 32 0.68 -16.23 7.34
CA CYS A 32 -0.51 -15.49 7.79
C CYS A 32 -1.79 -16.10 7.22
N ILE A 33 -1.79 -16.47 5.94
CA ILE A 33 -2.93 -17.11 5.27
C ILE A 33 -3.23 -18.47 5.89
N ASP A 34 -2.21 -19.29 6.12
CA ASP A 34 -2.34 -20.60 6.76
C ASP A 34 -2.89 -20.48 8.21
N ALA A 35 -2.60 -19.37 8.87
CA ALA A 35 -3.13 -19.03 10.19
C ALA A 35 -4.57 -18.45 10.14
N GLY A 36 -5.16 -18.27 8.96
CA GLY A 36 -6.55 -17.84 8.79
C GLY A 36 -6.74 -16.38 8.39
N ALA A 37 -5.69 -15.67 7.95
CA ALA A 37 -5.83 -14.32 7.40
C ALA A 37 -6.68 -14.36 6.09
N ASN A 38 -7.57 -13.37 5.96
CA ASN A 38 -8.43 -13.22 4.79
C ASN A 38 -7.84 -12.29 3.75
N GLY A 39 -6.76 -11.58 4.09
CA GLY A 39 -6.06 -10.66 3.21
C GLY A 39 -4.66 -10.31 3.69
N ILE A 40 -3.90 -9.73 2.79
CA ILE A 40 -2.56 -9.20 3.02
C ILE A 40 -2.55 -7.72 2.64
N THR A 41 -1.96 -6.90 3.51
CA THR A 41 -1.80 -5.46 3.31
C THR A 41 -0.33 -5.08 3.28
N VAL A 42 0.04 -4.21 2.35
CA VAL A 42 1.39 -3.65 2.24
C VAL A 42 1.36 -2.16 1.91
N HIS A 43 2.39 -1.42 2.36
CA HIS A 43 2.54 -0.01 2.06
C HIS A 43 3.93 0.24 1.42
N PRO A 44 4.06 0.14 0.10
CA PRO A 44 5.31 0.47 -0.61
C PRO A 44 5.52 1.99 -0.59
N ARG A 45 6.34 2.48 0.32
CA ARG A 45 6.70 3.91 0.38
C ARG A 45 7.72 4.26 -0.70
N PRO A 46 7.81 5.53 -1.13
CA PRO A 46 8.75 5.96 -2.18
C PRO A 46 10.21 5.68 -1.86
N ASP A 47 10.59 5.70 -0.59
CA ASP A 47 11.95 5.38 -0.13
C ASP A 47 12.21 3.88 0.07
N GLN A 48 11.17 3.05 -0.10
CA GLN A 48 11.23 1.60 0.00
C GLN A 48 11.90 1.09 1.29
N ARG A 49 11.74 1.86 2.38
CA ARG A 49 12.34 1.53 3.70
C ARG A 49 11.87 0.19 4.27
N HIS A 50 10.72 -0.31 3.82
CA HIS A 50 10.19 -1.61 4.21
C HIS A 50 9.75 -2.40 2.97
N ILE A 51 8.50 -2.31 2.51
CA ILE A 51 8.02 -2.98 1.30
C ILE A 51 8.71 -2.35 0.09
N ARG A 52 9.29 -3.19 -0.76
CA ARG A 52 9.90 -2.82 -2.04
C ARG A 52 8.90 -3.04 -3.18
N VAL A 53 9.15 -2.43 -4.32
CA VAL A 53 8.34 -2.63 -5.53
C VAL A 53 8.27 -4.11 -5.90
N ALA A 54 9.41 -4.81 -5.90
CA ALA A 54 9.49 -6.24 -6.18
C ALA A 54 8.60 -7.08 -5.23
N ASP A 55 8.54 -6.75 -3.93
CA ASP A 55 7.67 -7.46 -2.99
C ASP A 55 6.19 -7.40 -3.40
N CYS A 56 5.76 -6.26 -3.96
CA CYS A 56 4.37 -6.08 -4.41
C CYS A 56 4.05 -7.00 -5.59
N PHE A 57 4.96 -7.16 -6.54
CA PHE A 57 4.80 -8.10 -7.67
C PHE A 57 4.84 -9.55 -7.22
N ASP A 58 5.79 -9.90 -6.33
CA ASP A 58 5.89 -11.25 -5.77
C ASP A 58 4.59 -11.65 -5.05
N LEU A 59 4.07 -10.76 -4.21
CA LEU A 59 2.79 -10.97 -3.53
C LEU A 59 1.63 -11.08 -4.52
N ALA A 60 1.54 -10.20 -5.51
CA ALA A 60 0.48 -10.22 -6.51
C ALA A 60 0.46 -11.55 -7.29
N SER A 61 1.63 -12.15 -7.54
CA SER A 61 1.75 -13.40 -8.27
C SER A 61 1.27 -14.63 -7.51
N MET A 62 1.29 -14.58 -6.16
CA MET A 62 1.01 -15.75 -5.31
C MET A 62 -0.31 -15.66 -4.52
N LEU A 63 -0.81 -14.45 -4.26
CA LEU A 63 -1.96 -14.29 -3.38
C LEU A 63 -3.27 -14.72 -4.06
N HIS A 64 -4.04 -15.53 -3.37
CA HIS A 64 -5.41 -15.93 -3.72
C HIS A 64 -6.45 -15.38 -2.72
N VAL A 65 -6.01 -14.54 -1.80
CA VAL A 65 -6.81 -13.80 -0.81
C VAL A 65 -6.81 -12.32 -1.16
N GLU A 66 -7.56 -11.50 -0.43
CA GLU A 66 -7.57 -10.07 -0.65
C GLU A 66 -6.16 -9.47 -0.57
N PHE A 67 -5.77 -8.72 -1.59
CA PHE A 67 -4.52 -7.96 -1.59
C PHE A 67 -4.84 -6.47 -1.54
N ASN A 68 -4.36 -5.79 -0.50
CA ASN A 68 -4.50 -4.35 -0.30
C ASN A 68 -3.14 -3.66 -0.38
N ILE A 69 -3.02 -2.66 -1.26
CA ILE A 69 -1.84 -1.80 -1.36
C ILE A 69 -2.20 -0.41 -0.85
N GLU A 70 -1.45 0.06 0.15
CA GLU A 70 -1.62 1.39 0.75
C GLU A 70 -0.58 2.36 0.19
N GLY A 71 -0.92 3.64 0.08
CA GLY A 71 0.04 4.68 -0.23
C GLY A 71 -0.56 6.01 -0.66
N ASN A 72 0.32 7.01 -0.84
CA ASN A 72 -0.08 8.33 -1.29
C ASN A 72 -0.24 8.36 -2.81
N PRO A 73 -1.46 8.58 -3.32
CA PRO A 73 -1.73 8.58 -4.76
C PRO A 73 -1.07 9.74 -5.52
N MET A 74 -0.64 10.79 -4.80
CA MET A 74 0.04 11.94 -5.37
C MET A 74 1.55 11.69 -5.56
N THR A 75 2.09 10.59 -5.01
CA THR A 75 3.51 10.30 -5.10
C THR A 75 3.88 9.79 -6.49
N GLY A 76 4.72 10.56 -7.19
CA GLY A 76 5.29 10.21 -8.48
C GLY A 76 6.50 9.27 -8.41
N PRO A 77 7.13 9.00 -9.57
CA PRO A 77 8.32 8.17 -9.67
C PRO A 77 9.49 8.75 -8.84
N ARG A 78 10.29 7.84 -8.25
CA ARG A 78 11.48 8.21 -7.50
C ARG A 78 12.62 7.23 -7.78
N LYS A 79 13.82 7.77 -8.03
CA LYS A 79 15.02 6.97 -8.13
C LYS A 79 15.47 6.49 -6.75
N THR A 80 15.89 5.26 -6.69
CA THR A 80 16.55 4.71 -5.51
C THR A 80 18.05 5.02 -5.51
N GLU A 81 18.62 5.21 -4.32
CA GLU A 81 20.07 5.29 -4.15
C GLU A 81 20.70 3.91 -3.90
N ARG A 82 19.88 2.88 -3.79
CA ARG A 82 20.31 1.50 -3.49
C ARG A 82 20.43 0.70 -4.77
N SER A 83 21.61 0.09 -4.97
CA SER A 83 21.89 -0.71 -6.17
C SER A 83 21.12 -2.05 -6.25
N ASP A 84 20.57 -2.51 -5.14
CA ASP A 84 19.83 -3.79 -5.00
C ASP A 84 18.31 -3.61 -4.99
N VAL A 85 17.83 -2.39 -5.21
CA VAL A 85 16.40 -2.04 -5.19
C VAL A 85 16.04 -1.29 -6.45
N GLU A 86 14.95 -1.64 -7.08
CA GLU A 86 14.41 -0.97 -8.26
C GLU A 86 13.92 0.46 -7.94
N ASP A 87 13.90 1.32 -8.96
CA ASP A 87 13.30 2.64 -8.84
C ASP A 87 11.81 2.52 -8.50
N TYR A 88 11.31 3.43 -7.69
CA TYR A 88 9.88 3.51 -7.38
C TYR A 88 9.11 4.12 -8.57
N PRO A 89 8.13 3.42 -9.15
CA PRO A 89 7.46 3.90 -10.38
C PRO A 89 6.42 5.00 -10.14
N GLY A 90 6.13 5.31 -8.88
CA GLY A 90 4.99 6.12 -8.47
C GLY A 90 3.82 5.23 -8.04
N PHE A 91 3.05 5.69 -7.05
CA PHE A 91 2.00 4.89 -6.44
C PHE A 91 0.93 4.44 -7.44
N MET A 92 0.34 5.39 -8.17
CA MET A 92 -0.72 5.08 -9.12
C MET A 92 -0.24 4.19 -10.28
N ALA A 93 1.02 4.34 -10.71
CA ALA A 93 1.59 3.46 -11.74
C ALA A 93 1.70 2.02 -11.23
N LEU A 94 2.22 1.83 -10.02
CA LEU A 94 2.34 0.52 -9.37
C LEU A 94 0.97 -0.16 -9.21
N VAL A 95 -0.01 0.57 -8.68
CA VAL A 95 -1.37 0.04 -8.45
C VAL A 95 -2.07 -0.33 -9.76
N LYS A 96 -1.92 0.49 -10.81
CA LYS A 96 -2.49 0.21 -12.14
C LYS A 96 -1.91 -1.04 -12.79
N GLU A 97 -0.64 -1.30 -12.58
CA GLU A 97 0.04 -2.46 -13.14
C GLU A 97 -0.33 -3.74 -12.39
N ILE A 98 -0.29 -3.70 -11.06
CA ILE A 98 -0.59 -4.85 -10.19
C ILE A 98 -2.08 -5.19 -10.16
N ARG A 99 -2.96 -4.18 -10.14
CA ARG A 99 -4.41 -4.32 -9.97
C ARG A 99 -4.80 -5.13 -8.73
N PRO A 100 -4.44 -4.65 -7.53
CA PRO A 100 -4.79 -5.33 -6.29
C PRO A 100 -6.30 -5.35 -6.09
N THR A 101 -6.79 -6.23 -5.22
CA THR A 101 -8.22 -6.31 -4.85
C THR A 101 -8.70 -5.00 -4.23
N GLN A 102 -7.85 -4.37 -3.42
CA GLN A 102 -8.12 -3.09 -2.77
C GLN A 102 -6.89 -2.19 -2.84
N CYS A 103 -7.16 -0.89 -2.89
CA CYS A 103 -6.18 0.16 -2.74
C CYS A 103 -6.62 1.11 -1.61
N THR A 104 -5.77 1.32 -0.61
CA THR A 104 -6.01 2.29 0.46
C THR A 104 -5.21 3.56 0.20
N LEU A 105 -5.89 4.66 -0.07
CA LEU A 105 -5.25 5.95 -0.29
C LEU A 105 -4.94 6.62 1.04
N VAL A 106 -3.70 7.08 1.21
CA VAL A 106 -3.18 7.74 2.41
C VAL A 106 -2.49 9.05 2.02
N PRO A 107 -2.68 10.17 2.74
CA PRO A 107 -2.08 11.46 2.38
C PRO A 107 -0.63 11.63 2.88
N ASP A 108 0.10 10.54 3.10
CA ASP A 108 1.44 10.55 3.69
C ASP A 108 2.44 11.41 2.91
N GLY A 109 3.08 12.34 3.57
CA GLY A 109 4.25 13.05 3.05
C GLY A 109 5.52 12.19 3.08
N ASP A 110 6.52 12.59 2.29
CA ASP A 110 7.79 11.85 2.16
C ASP A 110 8.56 11.71 3.48
N GLY A 111 8.55 12.76 4.31
CA GLY A 111 9.29 12.79 5.57
C GLY A 111 8.57 12.13 6.76
N GLN A 112 7.34 11.66 6.58
CA GLN A 112 6.57 11.08 7.68
C GLN A 112 7.10 9.71 8.11
N LEU A 113 7.20 9.53 9.42
CA LEU A 113 7.62 8.25 9.98
C LEU A 113 6.50 7.19 9.87
N THR A 114 5.26 7.62 10.05
CA THR A 114 4.06 6.79 9.97
C THR A 114 2.89 7.65 9.49
N SER A 115 1.81 7.03 8.99
CA SER A 115 0.56 7.71 8.67
C SER A 115 -0.08 8.21 9.97
N ASP A 116 -0.19 9.52 10.14
CA ASP A 116 -0.62 10.19 11.36
C ASP A 116 -1.86 11.11 11.18
N HIS A 117 -2.34 11.25 9.93
CA HIS A 117 -3.56 12.01 9.60
C HIS A 117 -4.22 11.45 8.34
N GLY A 118 -5.52 11.66 8.20
CA GLY A 118 -6.31 11.30 7.02
C GLY A 118 -6.39 12.43 5.98
N PHE A 119 -7.07 12.17 4.86
CA PHE A 119 -7.38 13.20 3.88
C PHE A 119 -8.30 14.27 4.47
N ASP A 120 -8.06 15.53 4.12
CA ASP A 120 -9.03 16.60 4.29
C ASP A 120 -9.86 16.76 2.99
N LEU A 121 -11.03 16.12 2.95
CA LEU A 121 -11.89 16.15 1.77
C LEU A 121 -12.47 17.54 1.47
N LYS A 122 -12.41 18.49 2.40
CA LYS A 122 -12.79 19.88 2.12
C LYS A 122 -11.78 20.58 1.21
N GLN A 123 -10.51 20.14 1.26
CA GLN A 123 -9.42 20.67 0.45
C GLN A 123 -9.14 19.76 -0.77
N ASP A 124 -9.03 18.47 -0.55
CA ASP A 124 -8.54 17.51 -1.54
C ASP A 124 -9.66 16.71 -2.23
N GLY A 125 -10.92 16.91 -1.84
CA GLY A 125 -12.05 16.06 -2.21
C GLY A 125 -12.22 15.87 -3.72
N GLU A 126 -12.11 16.92 -4.53
CA GLU A 126 -12.20 16.79 -5.99
C GLU A 126 -11.09 15.93 -6.59
N GLN A 127 -9.86 16.07 -6.08
CA GLN A 127 -8.71 15.30 -6.56
C GLN A 127 -8.84 13.85 -6.12
N VAL A 128 -9.20 13.60 -4.87
CA VAL A 128 -9.45 12.26 -4.33
C VAL A 128 -10.57 11.56 -5.11
N ALA A 129 -11.68 12.26 -5.39
CA ALA A 129 -12.80 11.71 -6.16
C ALA A 129 -12.39 11.23 -7.56
N ARG A 130 -11.53 12.00 -8.27
CA ARG A 130 -11.01 11.60 -9.59
C ARG A 130 -10.16 10.32 -9.48
N LEU A 131 -9.30 10.23 -8.47
CA LEU A 131 -8.47 9.05 -8.25
C LEU A 131 -9.30 7.82 -7.88
N VAL A 132 -10.32 7.99 -7.05
CA VAL A 132 -11.28 6.93 -6.70
C VAL A 132 -11.99 6.42 -7.96
N GLN A 133 -12.51 7.32 -8.81
CA GLN A 133 -13.16 6.96 -10.08
C GLN A 133 -12.20 6.20 -11.01
N GLU A 134 -10.94 6.63 -11.09
CA GLU A 134 -9.92 5.97 -11.89
C GLU A 134 -9.68 4.54 -11.40
N LEU A 135 -9.48 4.34 -10.09
CA LEU A 135 -9.27 3.02 -9.51
C LEU A 135 -10.50 2.11 -9.66
N GLN A 136 -11.69 2.65 -9.45
CA GLN A 136 -12.95 1.93 -9.66
C GLN A 136 -13.14 1.47 -11.11
N SER A 137 -12.73 2.31 -12.09
CA SER A 137 -12.78 1.94 -13.52
C SER A 137 -11.88 0.74 -13.86
N LEU A 138 -10.88 0.47 -13.03
CA LEU A 138 -9.99 -0.68 -13.14
C LEU A 138 -10.47 -1.90 -12.32
N GLY A 139 -11.63 -1.80 -11.67
CA GLY A 139 -12.19 -2.83 -10.81
C GLY A 139 -11.52 -2.93 -9.43
N ILE A 140 -10.77 -1.91 -9.02
CA ILE A 140 -10.07 -1.87 -7.74
C ILE A 140 -10.97 -1.22 -6.69
N ARG A 141 -11.22 -1.93 -5.57
CA ARG A 141 -11.94 -1.35 -4.42
C ARG A 141 -11.05 -0.29 -3.76
N THR A 142 -11.60 0.90 -3.54
CA THR A 142 -10.85 2.01 -2.93
C THR A 142 -11.27 2.20 -1.47
N SER A 143 -10.30 2.34 -0.60
CA SER A 143 -10.44 2.76 0.80
C SER A 143 -9.69 4.08 1.01
N LEU A 144 -10.20 4.95 1.86
CA LEU A 144 -9.56 6.22 2.20
C LEU A 144 -9.11 6.18 3.66
N PHE A 145 -7.88 6.62 3.90
CA PHE A 145 -7.41 6.88 5.26
C PHE A 145 -7.95 8.24 5.70
N MET A 146 -8.84 8.23 6.69
CA MET A 146 -9.61 9.38 7.13
C MET A 146 -9.48 9.59 8.63
N ASP A 147 -9.46 10.86 9.04
CA ASP A 147 -9.67 11.21 10.44
C ASP A 147 -11.15 11.09 10.82
N PRO A 148 -11.47 10.81 12.08
CA PRO A 148 -12.85 10.62 12.54
C PRO A 148 -13.59 11.99 12.68
N ASP A 149 -13.64 12.76 11.59
CA ASP A 149 -14.39 14.01 11.49
C ASP A 149 -15.75 13.78 10.83
N PRO A 150 -16.87 13.82 11.59
CA PRO A 150 -18.21 13.62 11.04
C PRO A 150 -18.59 14.64 9.94
N GLN A 151 -17.95 15.79 9.89
CA GLN A 151 -18.24 16.80 8.87
C GLN A 151 -17.74 16.42 7.47
N GLN A 152 -16.85 15.44 7.38
CA GLN A 152 -16.32 14.94 6.12
C GLN A 152 -17.12 13.76 5.55
N LEU A 153 -18.00 13.13 6.34
CA LEU A 153 -18.78 11.96 5.92
C LEU A 153 -19.75 12.22 4.75
N PRO A 154 -20.34 13.44 4.58
CA PRO A 154 -21.22 13.74 3.46
C PRO A 154 -20.49 14.11 2.16
N LEU A 155 -19.18 14.28 2.19
CA LEU A 155 -18.37 14.70 1.06
C LEU A 155 -17.91 13.51 0.22
#